data_c2346d478f4983fbaaeb96ea90e1a307
#
_entry.id   c2346d478f4983fbaaeb96ea90e1a307
#
_cell.length_a   1.000
_cell.length_b   1.000
_cell.length_c   1.000
_cell.angle_alpha   90.00
_cell.angle_beta   90.00
_cell.angle_gamma   90.00
#
_symmetry.space_group_name_H-M   'P 1'
#
loop_
_entity.id
_entity.type
_entity.pdbx_description
1 polymer ?
#
loop_
_entity_poly.entity_id
_entity_poly.type
_entity_poly.pdbx_seq_one_letter_code
_entity_poly.pdbx_strand_id
1 'polypeptide(L)'
;FNATLNDPINAQVKMKLESQIVSLKQFDDSKDGDGFRALIEDIKSTISLLKPPKALQSELKSCFNKESLAWPGDLETSEEGQEAWKTICAVWASKYNERAVLSCKKAGLNHDDLNMAVLCQPVVNAKYAFVLHTVHPQTNDQTEIYGELVCGMGEALVGNFSGRALSFTVKKSDLDRPIVNGFPSKSKGLFMQQNTLIFRSDSN
;
A
#
# COMPACT_ATOMS: atom_id res chain seq x y z
N PHE A 1 7.87 1.11 -13.10
CA PHE A 1 8.26 2.51 -12.86
C PHE A 1 9.35 2.96 -13.83
N ASN A 2 10.54 2.31 -13.84
CA ASN A 2 11.67 2.73 -14.66
C ASN A 2 11.36 2.75 -16.18
N ALA A 3 10.62 1.78 -16.70
CA ALA A 3 10.19 1.76 -18.09
C ALA A 3 9.28 2.97 -18.41
N THR A 4 8.35 3.29 -17.53
CA THR A 4 7.48 4.48 -17.65
C THR A 4 8.29 5.78 -17.62
N LEU A 5 9.23 5.88 -16.68
CA LEU A 5 10.07 7.07 -16.54
C LEU A 5 10.98 7.30 -17.75
N ASN A 6 11.44 6.23 -18.40
CA ASN A 6 12.31 6.28 -19.58
C ASN A 6 11.54 6.44 -20.89
N ASP A 7 10.21 6.39 -20.87
CA ASP A 7 9.41 6.66 -22.06
C ASP A 7 9.53 8.14 -22.48
N PRO A 8 9.70 8.45 -23.77
CA PRO A 8 9.85 9.83 -24.27
C PRO A 8 8.71 10.78 -23.85
N ILE A 9 7.49 10.26 -23.65
CA ILE A 9 6.34 11.03 -23.18
C ILE A 9 6.57 11.66 -21.80
N ASN A 10 7.48 11.08 -21.00
CA ASN A 10 7.80 11.49 -19.64
C ASN A 10 9.17 12.18 -19.51
N ALA A 11 9.82 12.58 -20.62
CA ALA A 11 11.18 13.13 -20.60
C ALA A 11 11.36 14.33 -19.66
N GLN A 12 10.40 15.27 -19.64
CA GLN A 12 10.46 16.43 -18.75
C GLN A 12 10.29 16.05 -17.28
N VAL A 13 9.36 15.15 -16.99
CA VAL A 13 9.12 14.62 -15.63
C VAL A 13 10.37 13.90 -15.14
N LYS A 14 11.01 13.10 -16.00
CA LYS A 14 12.25 12.40 -15.70
C LYS A 14 13.37 13.35 -15.29
N MET A 15 13.63 14.37 -16.09
CA MET A 15 14.69 15.36 -15.79
C MET A 15 14.46 16.05 -14.44
N LYS A 16 13.22 16.48 -14.17
CA LYS A 16 12.88 17.09 -12.89
C LYS A 16 13.08 16.13 -11.73
N LEU A 17 12.59 14.91 -11.87
CA LEU A 17 12.67 13.87 -10.82
C LEU A 17 14.14 13.49 -10.52
N GLU A 18 14.97 13.32 -11.53
CA GLU A 18 16.41 13.04 -11.36
C GLU A 18 17.11 14.14 -10.56
N SER A 19 16.83 15.41 -10.88
CA SER A 19 17.36 16.56 -10.12
C SER A 19 16.91 16.55 -8.67
N GLN A 20 15.63 16.27 -8.41
CA GLN A 20 15.07 16.20 -7.06
C GLN A 20 15.66 15.02 -6.25
N ILE A 21 15.88 13.87 -6.87
CA ILE A 21 16.51 12.69 -6.23
C ILE A 21 17.96 13.01 -5.86
N VAL A 22 18.71 13.72 -6.70
CA VAL A 22 20.07 14.18 -6.36
C VAL A 22 20.04 15.11 -5.15
N SER A 23 19.10 16.06 -5.12
CA SER A 23 18.91 16.95 -3.96
C SER A 23 18.56 16.17 -2.68
N LEU A 24 17.67 15.16 -2.78
CA LEU A 24 17.27 14.33 -1.64
C LEU A 24 18.46 13.56 -1.04
N LYS A 25 19.37 13.04 -1.88
CA LYS A 25 20.57 12.32 -1.43
C LYS A 25 21.54 13.20 -0.64
N GLN A 26 21.60 14.46 -1.01
CA GLN A 26 22.51 15.44 -0.40
C GLN A 26 21.87 16.16 0.79
N PHE A 27 20.57 15.93 1.04
CA PHE A 27 19.83 16.66 2.05
C PHE A 27 20.21 16.20 3.47
N ASP A 28 20.49 17.16 4.33
CA ASP A 28 20.74 16.92 5.77
C ASP A 28 19.46 17.10 6.57
N ASP A 29 18.70 16.01 6.70
CA ASP A 29 17.41 15.95 7.39
C ASP A 29 17.52 16.26 8.90
N SER A 30 18.72 16.17 9.48
CA SER A 30 18.96 16.53 10.89
C SER A 30 18.95 18.04 11.14
N LYS A 31 19.21 18.83 10.11
CA LYS A 31 19.28 20.30 10.20
C LYS A 31 17.98 21.01 9.81
N ASP A 32 17.23 20.45 8.85
CA ASP A 32 16.02 21.04 8.31
C ASP A 32 14.98 19.96 7.97
N GLY A 33 14.22 19.56 8.97
CA GLY A 33 13.17 18.54 8.80
C GLY A 33 11.99 19.04 7.97
N ASP A 34 11.67 20.33 7.97
CA ASP A 34 10.56 20.87 7.17
C ASP A 34 10.94 20.95 5.69
N GLY A 35 12.15 21.41 5.38
CA GLY A 35 12.67 21.38 4.01
C GLY A 35 12.77 19.96 3.46
N PHE A 36 13.15 18.99 4.30
CA PHE A 36 13.17 17.57 3.93
C PHE A 36 11.77 17.06 3.53
N ARG A 37 10.76 17.35 4.35
CA ARG A 37 9.36 16.98 4.05
C ARG A 37 8.85 17.66 2.79
N ALA A 38 9.15 18.95 2.62
CA ALA A 38 8.78 19.70 1.41
C ALA A 38 9.39 19.10 0.14
N LEU A 39 10.66 18.71 0.18
CA LEU A 39 11.33 18.05 -0.96
C LEU A 39 10.69 16.69 -1.27
N ILE A 40 10.37 15.90 -0.26
CA ILE A 40 9.66 14.63 -0.44
C ILE A 40 8.30 14.82 -1.11
N GLU A 41 7.51 15.79 -0.67
CA GLU A 41 6.19 16.07 -1.26
C GLU A 41 6.33 16.61 -2.70
N ASP A 42 7.38 17.39 -3.01
CA ASP A 42 7.64 17.83 -4.39
C ASP A 42 8.04 16.65 -5.31
N ILE A 43 8.84 15.69 -4.82
CA ILE A 43 9.13 14.43 -5.53
C ILE A 43 7.84 13.65 -5.82
N LYS A 44 7.00 13.44 -4.81
CA LYS A 44 5.73 12.71 -4.94
C LYS A 44 4.79 13.40 -5.95
N SER A 45 4.71 14.73 -5.87
CA SER A 45 3.94 15.54 -6.82
C SER A 45 4.48 15.40 -8.25
N THR A 46 5.80 15.35 -8.42
CA THR A 46 6.42 15.15 -9.72
C THR A 46 6.11 13.76 -10.30
N ILE A 47 6.12 12.71 -9.47
CA ILE A 47 5.73 11.35 -9.90
C ILE A 47 4.26 11.31 -10.36
N SER A 48 3.38 12.09 -9.73
CA SER A 48 1.95 12.15 -10.12
C SER A 48 1.72 12.77 -11.51
N LEU A 49 2.71 13.44 -12.08
CA LEU A 49 2.65 14.01 -13.43
C LEU A 49 3.03 13.01 -14.54
N LEU A 50 3.44 11.79 -14.18
CA LEU A 50 3.77 10.76 -15.16
C LEU A 50 2.54 10.41 -16.01
N LYS A 51 2.77 10.29 -17.31
CA LYS A 51 1.77 9.83 -18.28
C LYS A 51 1.91 8.32 -18.53
N PRO A 52 0.80 7.62 -18.75
CA PRO A 52 0.83 6.19 -19.02
C PRO A 52 1.34 5.89 -20.43
N PRO A 53 2.51 5.23 -20.60
CA PRO A 53 2.97 4.82 -21.92
C PRO A 53 2.00 3.85 -22.58
N LYS A 54 1.78 4.00 -23.89
CA LYS A 54 0.85 3.11 -24.64
C LYS A 54 1.25 1.63 -24.58
N ALA A 55 2.55 1.36 -24.61
CA ALA A 55 3.05 -0.02 -24.47
C ALA A 55 2.68 -0.62 -23.13
N LEU A 56 2.84 0.12 -22.03
CA LEU A 56 2.45 -0.31 -20.68
C LEU A 56 0.94 -0.53 -20.58
N GLN A 57 0.13 0.38 -21.11
CA GLN A 57 -1.33 0.20 -21.13
C GLN A 57 -1.75 -1.09 -21.85
N SER A 58 -1.16 -1.38 -23.00
CA SER A 58 -1.45 -2.58 -23.77
C SER A 58 -1.09 -3.86 -23.01
N GLU A 59 0.05 -3.86 -22.34
CA GLU A 59 0.53 -4.98 -21.54
C GLU A 59 -0.36 -5.20 -20.30
N LEU A 60 -0.66 -4.15 -19.55
CA LEU A 60 -1.57 -4.22 -18.41
C LEU A 60 -2.95 -4.73 -18.81
N LYS A 61 -3.53 -4.22 -19.89
CA LYS A 61 -4.82 -4.68 -20.41
C LYS A 61 -4.78 -6.16 -20.76
N SER A 62 -3.68 -6.63 -21.36
CA SER A 62 -3.50 -8.07 -21.66
C SER A 62 -3.45 -8.91 -20.37
N CYS A 63 -2.74 -8.45 -19.35
CA CYS A 63 -2.67 -9.14 -18.06
C CYS A 63 -4.03 -9.18 -17.36
N PHE A 64 -4.76 -8.06 -17.33
CA PHE A 64 -6.12 -7.99 -16.75
C PHE A 64 -7.06 -8.99 -17.43
N ASN A 65 -7.01 -9.05 -18.76
CA ASN A 65 -7.84 -10.01 -19.52
C ASN A 65 -7.49 -11.47 -19.20
N LYS A 66 -6.20 -11.80 -19.07
CA LYS A 66 -5.76 -13.18 -18.73
C LYS A 66 -6.27 -13.60 -17.35
N GLU A 67 -6.28 -12.69 -16.40
CA GLU A 67 -6.73 -12.94 -15.03
C GLU A 67 -8.23 -12.70 -14.83
N SER A 68 -8.98 -12.46 -15.92
CA SER A 68 -10.42 -12.16 -15.89
C SER A 68 -10.78 -10.96 -14.98
N LEU A 69 -9.88 -9.99 -14.89
CA LEU A 69 -10.09 -8.74 -14.17
C LEU A 69 -10.73 -7.70 -15.08
N ALA A 70 -11.62 -6.88 -14.52
CA ALA A 70 -12.22 -5.77 -15.25
C ALA A 70 -11.15 -4.70 -15.55
N TRP A 71 -11.00 -4.35 -16.82
CA TRP A 71 -10.13 -3.26 -17.24
C TRP A 71 -10.81 -1.91 -16.96
N PRO A 72 -10.16 -0.97 -16.24
CA PRO A 72 -10.80 0.29 -15.83
C PRO A 72 -10.99 1.30 -16.96
N GLY A 73 -10.64 0.95 -18.20
CA GLY A 73 -10.70 1.86 -19.33
C GLY A 73 -9.32 2.43 -19.72
N ASP A 74 -9.31 3.35 -20.65
CA ASP A 74 -8.06 4.00 -21.10
C ASP A 74 -7.49 4.86 -19.97
N LEU A 75 -6.21 4.63 -19.62
CA LEU A 75 -5.57 5.25 -18.46
C LEU A 75 -5.34 6.77 -18.63
N GLU A 76 -5.46 7.30 -19.86
CA GLU A 76 -5.26 8.73 -20.13
C GLU A 76 -6.58 9.47 -20.32
N THR A 77 -7.62 8.80 -20.86
CA THR A 77 -8.83 9.49 -21.34
C THR A 77 -10.12 9.11 -20.61
N SER A 78 -10.23 7.91 -20.04
CA SER A 78 -11.42 7.54 -19.27
C SER A 78 -11.27 7.96 -17.79
N GLU A 79 -12.38 8.26 -17.12
CA GLU A 79 -12.40 8.71 -15.72
C GLU A 79 -11.82 7.62 -14.79
N GLU A 80 -12.33 6.40 -14.91
CA GLU A 80 -11.86 5.27 -14.09
C GLU A 80 -10.40 4.89 -14.42
N GLY A 81 -10.00 5.02 -15.70
CA GLY A 81 -8.62 4.78 -16.11
C GLY A 81 -7.65 5.81 -15.52
N GLN A 82 -8.01 7.07 -15.55
CA GLN A 82 -7.21 8.15 -14.94
C GLN A 82 -7.07 7.95 -13.42
N GLU A 83 -8.13 7.53 -12.74
CA GLU A 83 -8.07 7.25 -11.31
C GLU A 83 -7.19 6.03 -11.00
N ALA A 84 -7.29 4.97 -11.81
CA ALA A 84 -6.40 3.82 -11.71
C ALA A 84 -4.94 4.22 -11.94
N TRP A 85 -4.67 5.07 -12.92
CA TRP A 85 -3.32 5.56 -13.19
C TRP A 85 -2.77 6.41 -12.04
N LYS A 86 -3.55 7.33 -11.49
CA LYS A 86 -3.18 8.11 -10.30
C LYS A 86 -2.84 7.20 -9.12
N THR A 87 -3.62 6.14 -8.92
CA THR A 87 -3.36 5.16 -7.85
C THR A 87 -2.04 4.43 -8.07
N ILE A 88 -1.72 4.01 -9.30
CA ILE A 88 -0.42 3.42 -9.65
C ILE A 88 0.72 4.40 -9.33
N CYS A 89 0.61 5.65 -9.76
CA CYS A 89 1.59 6.68 -9.46
C CYS A 89 1.74 6.93 -7.94
N ALA A 90 0.64 6.93 -7.19
CA ALA A 90 0.67 7.08 -5.73
C ALA A 90 1.41 5.92 -5.04
N VAL A 91 1.25 4.68 -5.52
CA VAL A 91 2.02 3.54 -5.01
C VAL A 91 3.52 3.73 -5.31
N TRP A 92 3.90 4.14 -6.52
CA TRP A 92 5.30 4.43 -6.83
C TRP A 92 5.86 5.59 -5.98
N ALA A 93 5.07 6.64 -5.77
CA ALA A 93 5.44 7.79 -4.96
C ALA A 93 5.64 7.41 -3.48
N SER A 94 4.96 6.37 -2.98
CA SER A 94 5.09 5.91 -1.59
C SER A 94 6.50 5.43 -1.22
N LYS A 95 7.32 5.07 -2.20
CA LYS A 95 8.76 4.83 -2.03
C LYS A 95 9.46 6.03 -1.37
N TYR A 96 9.00 7.25 -1.66
CA TYR A 96 9.53 8.50 -1.14
C TYR A 96 8.77 9.02 0.09
N ASN A 97 8.05 8.17 0.82
CA ASN A 97 7.53 8.54 2.13
C ASN A 97 8.68 8.77 3.11
N GLU A 98 8.56 9.79 3.98
CA GLU A 98 9.58 10.17 4.97
C GLU A 98 10.11 8.96 5.73
N ARG A 99 9.21 8.12 6.26
CA ARG A 99 9.59 6.90 6.98
C ARG A 99 10.41 5.93 6.11
N ALA A 100 10.05 5.76 4.85
CA ALA A 100 10.76 4.85 3.95
C ALA A 100 12.19 5.35 3.68
N VAL A 101 12.33 6.64 3.35
CA VAL A 101 13.63 7.27 3.08
C VAL A 101 14.54 7.22 4.32
N LEU A 102 14.02 7.61 5.49
CA LEU A 102 14.79 7.61 6.74
C LEU A 102 15.17 6.20 7.19
N SER A 103 14.28 5.21 7.00
CA SER A 103 14.59 3.80 7.32
C SER A 103 15.71 3.25 6.45
N CYS A 104 15.71 3.57 5.15
CA CYS A 104 16.81 3.19 4.24
C CYS A 104 18.13 3.83 4.66
N LYS A 105 18.13 5.15 4.94
CA LYS A 105 19.33 5.84 5.44
C LYS A 105 19.85 5.18 6.72
N LYS A 106 18.98 4.90 7.69
CA LYS A 106 19.35 4.26 8.96
C LYS A 106 19.90 2.85 8.79
N ALA A 107 19.36 2.09 7.83
CA ALA A 107 19.80 0.74 7.52
C ALA A 107 21.04 0.69 6.62
N GLY A 108 21.56 1.83 6.14
CA GLY A 108 22.68 1.89 5.19
C GLY A 108 22.34 1.33 3.81
N LEU A 109 21.06 1.27 3.45
CA LEU A 109 20.58 0.80 2.15
C LEU A 109 20.58 1.94 1.15
N ASN A 110 21.02 1.66 -0.07
CA ASN A 110 20.88 2.60 -1.16
C ASN A 110 19.40 2.61 -1.62
N HIS A 111 18.74 3.74 -1.40
CA HIS A 111 17.32 3.91 -1.74
C HIS A 111 17.04 3.70 -3.24
N ASP A 112 18.00 3.95 -4.13
CA ASP A 112 17.81 3.76 -5.58
C ASP A 112 17.68 2.29 -5.97
N ASP A 113 18.29 1.38 -5.21
CA ASP A 113 18.27 -0.06 -5.49
C ASP A 113 16.91 -0.69 -5.12
N LEU A 114 16.05 0.05 -4.40
CA LEU A 114 14.73 -0.41 -4.04
C LEU A 114 13.75 -0.20 -5.21
N ASN A 115 13.10 -1.27 -5.62
CA ASN A 115 12.05 -1.21 -6.62
C ASN A 115 10.66 -1.24 -5.96
N MET A 116 9.72 -0.50 -6.52
CA MET A 116 8.32 -0.48 -6.08
C MET A 116 7.46 -1.23 -7.10
N ALA A 117 7.00 -2.41 -6.74
CA ALA A 117 6.00 -3.14 -7.50
C ALA A 117 4.58 -2.64 -7.17
N VAL A 118 3.67 -2.73 -8.12
CA VAL A 118 2.24 -2.45 -7.92
C VAL A 118 1.47 -3.74 -8.10
N LEU A 119 0.72 -4.14 -7.09
CA LEU A 119 -0.20 -5.27 -7.16
C LEU A 119 -1.61 -4.74 -7.46
N CYS A 120 -2.18 -5.19 -8.58
CA CYS A 120 -3.58 -4.95 -8.93
C CYS A 120 -4.39 -6.19 -8.61
N GLN A 121 -5.42 -6.06 -7.77
CA GLN A 121 -6.26 -7.17 -7.35
C GLN A 121 -7.71 -6.70 -7.15
N PRO A 122 -8.70 -7.61 -7.30
CA PRO A 122 -10.09 -7.29 -6.96
C PRO A 122 -10.23 -6.96 -5.48
N VAL A 123 -11.10 -6.01 -5.18
CA VAL A 123 -11.49 -5.75 -3.79
C VAL A 123 -12.53 -6.78 -3.36
N VAL A 124 -12.24 -7.53 -2.31
CA VAL A 124 -13.17 -8.48 -1.70
C VAL A 124 -13.97 -7.75 -0.63
N ASN A 125 -15.30 -7.71 -0.79
CA ASN A 125 -16.19 -7.16 0.23
C ASN A 125 -16.33 -8.18 1.37
N ALA A 126 -15.34 -8.23 2.23
CA ALA A 126 -15.23 -9.20 3.29
C ALA A 126 -16.21 -8.92 4.44
N LYS A 127 -16.87 -9.96 4.96
CA LYS A 127 -17.63 -9.88 6.22
C LYS A 127 -16.68 -9.86 7.43
N TYR A 128 -15.59 -10.63 7.36
CA TYR A 128 -14.54 -10.70 8.34
C TYR A 128 -13.18 -10.71 7.66
N ALA A 129 -12.21 -10.09 8.30
CA ALA A 129 -10.82 -10.16 7.90
C ALA A 129 -9.93 -10.51 9.09
N PHE A 130 -8.83 -11.20 8.81
CA PHE A 130 -7.91 -11.64 9.85
C PHE A 130 -6.46 -11.61 9.38
N VAL A 131 -5.56 -11.50 10.36
CA VAL A 131 -4.13 -11.74 10.20
C VAL A 131 -3.75 -12.91 11.08
N LEU A 132 -3.03 -13.89 10.51
CA LEU A 132 -2.54 -15.05 11.23
C LEU A 132 -1.01 -15.06 11.21
N HIS A 133 -0.42 -15.26 12.38
CA HIS A 133 0.99 -15.52 12.57
C HIS A 133 1.19 -17.00 12.88
N THR A 134 1.96 -17.69 12.07
CA THR A 134 2.26 -19.11 12.26
C THR A 134 3.32 -19.37 13.34
N VAL A 135 3.87 -18.31 13.89
CA VAL A 135 4.72 -18.31 15.09
C VAL A 135 4.20 -17.19 15.98
N HIS A 136 4.06 -17.44 17.27
CA HIS A 136 3.51 -16.42 18.17
C HIS A 136 4.45 -15.18 18.22
N PRO A 137 3.96 -13.97 17.88
CA PRO A 137 4.85 -12.82 17.63
C PRO A 137 5.56 -12.26 18.87
N GLN A 138 5.05 -12.56 20.07
CA GLN A 138 5.65 -12.10 21.34
C GLN A 138 6.53 -13.16 22.00
N THR A 139 6.10 -14.42 21.96
CA THR A 139 6.80 -15.54 22.64
C THR A 139 7.74 -16.30 21.73
N ASN A 140 7.65 -16.10 20.39
CA ASN A 140 8.33 -16.90 19.37
C ASN A 140 8.01 -18.41 19.44
N ASP A 141 6.87 -18.79 20.05
CA ASP A 141 6.45 -20.18 20.10
C ASP A 141 6.00 -20.66 18.71
N GLN A 142 6.74 -21.62 18.17
CA GLN A 142 6.46 -22.22 16.86
C GLN A 142 5.32 -23.24 16.90
N THR A 143 4.86 -23.65 18.09
CA THR A 143 3.74 -24.59 18.27
C THR A 143 2.38 -23.89 18.27
N GLU A 144 2.38 -22.58 18.33
CA GLU A 144 1.18 -21.76 18.39
C GLU A 144 0.95 -20.94 17.12
N ILE A 145 -0.32 -20.66 16.86
CA ILE A 145 -0.80 -19.68 15.90
C ILE A 145 -1.41 -18.54 16.71
N TYR A 146 -0.99 -17.31 16.41
CA TYR A 146 -1.63 -16.11 16.93
C TYR A 146 -2.47 -15.47 15.82
N GLY A 147 -3.68 -15.07 16.13
CA GLY A 147 -4.60 -14.47 15.17
C GLY A 147 -5.26 -13.19 15.69
N GLU A 148 -5.48 -12.26 14.78
CA GLU A 148 -6.31 -11.08 14.99
C GLU A 148 -7.43 -11.04 13.96
N LEU A 149 -8.65 -10.67 14.39
CA LEU A 149 -9.85 -10.68 13.56
C LEU A 149 -10.64 -9.39 13.75
N VAL A 150 -11.18 -8.88 12.66
CA VAL A 150 -12.10 -7.72 12.63
C VAL A 150 -13.32 -8.01 11.75
N CYS A 151 -14.39 -7.30 11.97
CA CYS A 151 -15.52 -7.22 11.05
C CYS A 151 -15.19 -6.34 9.87
N GLY A 152 -15.59 -6.74 8.65
CA GLY A 152 -15.32 -6.02 7.42
C GLY A 152 -13.93 -6.29 6.84
N MET A 153 -13.41 -5.32 6.11
CA MET A 153 -12.17 -5.44 5.33
C MET A 153 -10.92 -5.35 6.22
N GLY A 154 -9.84 -6.02 5.77
CA GLY A 154 -8.58 -6.15 6.51
C GLY A 154 -7.85 -4.85 6.79
N GLU A 155 -8.12 -3.80 6.03
CA GLU A 155 -7.56 -2.49 6.30
C GLU A 155 -7.94 -1.94 7.68
N ALA A 156 -9.12 -2.30 8.20
CA ALA A 156 -9.52 -2.00 9.57
C ALA A 156 -8.61 -2.66 10.62
N LEU A 157 -7.88 -3.72 10.25
CA LEU A 157 -6.95 -4.43 11.12
C LEU A 157 -5.54 -3.82 11.08
N VAL A 158 -5.02 -3.54 9.89
CA VAL A 158 -3.64 -3.07 9.69
C VAL A 158 -3.51 -1.53 9.66
N GLY A 159 -4.60 -0.82 9.40
CA GLY A 159 -4.68 0.63 9.49
C GLY A 159 -4.73 1.09 10.96
N ASN A 160 -4.24 2.29 11.21
CA ASN A 160 -4.20 2.87 12.57
C ASN A 160 -5.58 3.40 13.02
N PHE A 161 -6.63 2.57 12.90
CA PHE A 161 -7.98 2.91 13.33
C PHE A 161 -8.17 2.57 14.81
N SER A 162 -8.92 3.43 15.52
CA SER A 162 -9.18 3.28 16.95
C SER A 162 -9.86 1.95 17.31
N GLY A 163 -9.56 1.46 18.51
CA GLY A 163 -10.09 0.21 19.05
C GLY A 163 -9.20 -1.00 18.73
N ARG A 164 -9.40 -2.06 19.49
CA ARG A 164 -8.68 -3.35 19.37
C ARG A 164 -9.46 -4.34 18.52
N ALA A 165 -8.74 -5.16 17.77
CA ALA A 165 -9.26 -6.35 17.14
C ALA A 165 -9.54 -7.44 18.20
N LEU A 166 -10.35 -8.44 17.86
CA LEU A 166 -10.35 -9.70 18.60
C LEU A 166 -9.01 -10.37 18.38
N SER A 167 -8.35 -10.81 19.45
CA SER A 167 -7.10 -11.57 19.33
C SER A 167 -7.22 -12.92 20.02
N PHE A 168 -6.59 -13.93 19.44
CA PHE A 168 -6.61 -15.30 19.96
C PHE A 168 -5.29 -16.02 19.68
N THR A 169 -5.04 -17.04 20.50
CA THR A 169 -3.95 -18.00 20.32
C THR A 169 -4.54 -19.40 20.24
N VAL A 170 -3.99 -20.24 19.36
CA VAL A 170 -4.40 -21.64 19.23
C VAL A 170 -3.17 -22.51 19.01
N LYS A 171 -3.14 -23.68 19.67
CA LYS A 171 -2.08 -24.67 19.46
C LYS A 171 -2.26 -25.37 18.11
N LYS A 172 -1.17 -25.54 17.36
CA LYS A 172 -1.20 -26.26 16.07
C LYS A 172 -1.64 -27.71 16.21
N SER A 173 -1.44 -28.30 17.40
CA SER A 173 -1.86 -29.66 17.71
C SER A 173 -3.35 -29.77 18.06
N ASP A 174 -4.05 -28.67 18.36
CA ASP A 174 -5.44 -28.63 18.76
C ASP A 174 -6.10 -27.33 18.30
N LEU A 175 -6.47 -27.29 17.02
CA LEU A 175 -7.04 -26.08 16.37
C LEU A 175 -8.49 -25.79 16.81
N ASP A 176 -9.14 -26.74 17.44
CA ASP A 176 -10.55 -26.61 17.88
C ASP A 176 -10.70 -25.85 19.20
N ARG A 177 -9.57 -25.54 19.87
CA ARG A 177 -9.56 -24.86 21.18
C ARG A 177 -8.79 -23.56 21.19
N PRO A 178 -9.27 -22.54 20.47
CA PRO A 178 -8.66 -21.21 20.54
C PRO A 178 -8.87 -20.57 21.91
N ILE A 179 -7.82 -19.89 22.38
CA ILE A 179 -7.86 -19.10 23.61
C ILE A 179 -7.98 -17.62 23.19
N VAL A 180 -9.04 -16.94 23.61
CA VAL A 180 -9.23 -15.51 23.35
C VAL A 180 -8.31 -14.73 24.27
N ASN A 181 -7.37 -13.99 23.70
CA ASN A 181 -6.41 -13.14 24.43
C ASN A 181 -6.96 -11.73 24.66
N GLY A 182 -7.78 -11.23 23.74
CA GLY A 182 -8.36 -9.91 23.83
C GLY A 182 -9.69 -9.80 23.12
N PHE A 183 -10.68 -9.24 23.81
CA PHE A 183 -11.96 -8.93 23.20
C PHE A 183 -11.89 -7.67 22.31
N PRO A 184 -12.66 -7.61 21.22
CA PRO A 184 -12.66 -6.48 20.33
C PRO A 184 -13.27 -5.25 21.03
N SER A 185 -12.70 -4.07 20.73
CA SER A 185 -13.28 -2.79 21.12
C SER A 185 -13.50 -1.86 19.92
N LYS A 186 -13.25 -2.36 18.69
CA LYS A 186 -13.62 -1.65 17.47
C LYS A 186 -15.14 -1.69 17.31
N SER A 187 -15.76 -0.51 17.31
CA SER A 187 -17.22 -0.37 17.19
C SER A 187 -17.70 -0.30 15.75
N LYS A 188 -16.79 -0.21 14.78
CA LYS A 188 -17.09 -0.09 13.35
C LYS A 188 -16.18 -0.97 12.54
N GLY A 189 -16.75 -1.66 11.54
CA GLY A 189 -16.03 -2.34 10.47
C GLY A 189 -15.93 -1.48 9.22
N LEU A 190 -14.98 -1.78 8.35
CA LEU A 190 -14.82 -1.17 7.04
C LEU A 190 -15.46 -2.06 5.98
N PHE A 191 -16.38 -1.51 5.19
CA PHE A 191 -17.12 -2.25 4.18
C PHE A 191 -17.13 -1.50 2.85
N MET A 192 -17.29 -2.23 1.75
CA MET A 192 -17.52 -1.64 0.44
C MET A 192 -19.02 -1.41 0.24
N GLN A 193 -19.41 -0.19 -0.13
CA GLN A 193 -20.76 0.14 -0.54
C GLN A 193 -20.71 1.06 -1.77
N GLN A 194 -21.34 0.63 -2.88
CA GLN A 194 -21.37 1.38 -4.14
C GLN A 194 -19.96 1.91 -4.56
N ASN A 195 -18.98 1.02 -4.60
CA ASN A 195 -17.57 1.35 -4.90
C ASN A 195 -16.87 2.35 -3.96
N THR A 196 -17.47 2.62 -2.79
CA THR A 196 -16.88 3.50 -1.77
C THR A 196 -16.64 2.72 -0.48
N LEU A 197 -15.51 2.97 0.17
CA LEU A 197 -15.21 2.42 1.48
C LEU A 197 -15.93 3.23 2.56
N ILE A 198 -16.73 2.56 3.37
CA ILE A 198 -17.46 3.18 4.47
C ILE A 198 -17.19 2.46 5.79
N PHE A 199 -17.09 3.23 6.87
CA PHE A 199 -17.13 2.69 8.22
C PHE A 199 -18.58 2.62 8.72
N ARG A 200 -19.03 1.41 9.08
CA ARG A 200 -20.33 1.23 9.71
C ARG A 200 -20.22 0.33 10.95
N SER A 201 -21.10 0.57 11.92
CA SER A 201 -21.29 -0.38 13.03
C SER A 201 -22.00 -1.62 12.49
N ASP A 202 -21.54 -2.78 12.88
CA ASP A 202 -22.17 -4.07 12.60
C ASP A 202 -23.40 -4.24 13.52
N SER A 203 -24.42 -3.42 13.29
CA SER A 203 -25.75 -3.64 13.85
C SER A 203 -26.66 -4.07 12.69
N ASN A 204 -26.72 -5.39 12.49
CA ASN A 204 -27.44 -6.22 11.52
C ASN A 204 -26.81 -6.38 10.16
#